data_bccc04f4c5ce887cc8f07a78c3c60d2d
#
_entry.id   bccc04f4c5ce887cc8f07a78c3c60d2d
#
_cell.length_a   1.000
_cell.length_b   1.000
_cell.length_c   1.000
_cell.angle_alpha   90.00
_cell.angle_beta   90.00
_cell.angle_gamma   90.00
#
_symmetry.space_group_name_H-M   'P 1'
#
loop_
_entity.id
_entity.type
_entity.pdbx_description
1 polymer ?
#
loop_
_entity_poly.entity_id
_entity_poly.type
_entity_poly.pdbx_seq_one_letter_code
_entity_poly.pdbx_strand_id
1 'polypeptide(L)'
;WAINGVQLVSFIKSLPEGLDTIVFPEGKQLSSSNIQKILLARSIIHKPRILFYEDPTDKMDNDVSNEIIDFITAKEHLWTIIVSSKNPYWKDKSNRIITMQNGKIVLDSKI
;
A
#
# COMPACT_ATOMS: atom_id res chain seq x y z
N TRP A 1 1.99 0.43 15.02
CA TRP A 1 3.02 0.16 14.02
C TRP A 1 2.48 0.34 12.59
N ALA A 2 1.29 -0.15 12.31
CA ALA A 2 0.71 -0.02 10.97
C ALA A 2 0.43 1.44 10.59
N ILE A 3 -0.14 2.22 11.48
CA ILE A 3 -0.43 3.64 11.26
C ILE A 3 0.85 4.42 10.98
N ASN A 4 1.91 4.14 11.73
CA ASN A 4 3.19 4.79 11.53
C ASN A 4 3.82 4.39 10.19
N GLY A 5 3.78 3.10 9.85
CA GLY A 5 4.37 2.60 8.61
C GLY A 5 3.71 3.15 7.35
N VAL A 6 2.40 3.37 7.37
CA VAL A 6 1.70 3.96 6.23
C VAL A 6 1.56 5.48 6.31
N GLN A 7 2.24 6.11 7.27
CA GLN A 7 2.30 7.56 7.41
C GLN A 7 0.95 8.23 7.66
N LEU A 8 0.16 7.66 8.56
CA LEU A 8 -1.13 8.22 8.97
C LEU A 8 -1.07 9.00 10.28
N VAL A 9 0.07 9.03 10.98
CA VAL A 9 0.17 9.62 12.32
C VAL A 9 -0.28 11.07 12.33
N SER A 10 0.25 11.89 11.42
CA SER A 10 -0.09 13.32 11.35
C SER A 10 -1.57 13.53 11.06
N PHE A 11 -2.13 12.74 10.15
CA PHE A 11 -3.54 12.83 9.81
C PHE A 11 -4.42 12.49 11.00
N ILE A 12 -4.12 11.39 11.70
CA ILE A 12 -4.89 10.97 12.88
C ILE A 12 -4.83 12.05 13.97
N LYS A 13 -3.65 12.62 14.20
CA LYS A 13 -3.49 13.71 15.19
C LYS A 13 -4.26 14.98 14.83
N SER A 14 -4.52 15.22 13.55
CA SER A 14 -5.29 16.36 13.09
C SER A 14 -6.79 16.21 13.33
N LEU A 15 -7.26 15.01 13.60
CA LEU A 15 -8.67 14.73 13.84
C LEU A 15 -9.05 15.03 15.29
N PRO A 16 -10.19 15.72 15.54
CA PRO A 16 -10.60 16.07 16.91
C PRO A 16 -10.71 14.88 17.86
N GLU A 17 -11.12 13.73 17.35
CA GLU A 17 -11.32 12.53 18.14
C GLU A 17 -10.29 11.44 17.85
N GLY A 18 -9.23 11.77 17.11
CA GLY A 18 -8.17 10.80 16.77
C GLY A 18 -8.72 9.57 16.08
N LEU A 19 -8.35 8.39 16.60
CA LEU A 19 -8.81 7.10 16.06
C LEU A 19 -10.31 6.85 16.22
N ASP A 20 -10.97 7.58 17.10
CA ASP A 20 -12.42 7.43 17.34
C ASP A 20 -13.26 8.30 16.41
N THR A 21 -12.62 9.00 15.47
CA THR A 21 -13.33 9.84 14.51
C THR A 21 -14.24 9.00 13.61
N ILE A 22 -15.48 9.45 13.47
CA ILE A 22 -16.46 8.79 12.60
C ILE A 22 -16.17 9.15 11.14
N VAL A 23 -16.03 8.14 10.29
CA VAL A 23 -15.82 8.29 8.85
C VAL A 23 -17.12 7.93 8.12
N PHE A 24 -17.61 8.83 7.27
CA PHE A 24 -18.81 8.55 6.49
C PHE A 24 -18.54 7.46 5.45
N PRO A 25 -19.56 6.64 5.09
CA PRO A 25 -19.37 5.46 4.22
C PRO A 25 -18.68 5.75 2.89
N GLU A 26 -18.87 6.93 2.34
CA GLU A 26 -18.29 7.32 1.05
C GLU A 26 -16.91 7.96 1.20
N GLY A 27 -16.39 8.11 2.42
CA GLY A 27 -15.10 8.72 2.67
C GLY A 27 -14.97 10.17 2.21
N LYS A 28 -16.06 10.92 2.19
CA LYS A 28 -16.09 12.29 1.63
C LYS A 28 -15.17 13.27 2.33
N GLN A 29 -14.87 13.05 3.62
CA GLN A 29 -13.95 13.90 4.37
C GLN A 29 -12.49 13.49 4.26
N LEU A 30 -12.20 12.45 3.47
CA LEU A 30 -10.85 11.91 3.32
C LEU A 30 -10.31 12.17 1.93
N SER A 31 -9.02 12.50 1.83
CA SER A 31 -8.33 12.52 0.54
C SER A 31 -8.17 11.09 0.00
N SER A 32 -8.00 10.95 -1.32
CA SER A 32 -7.74 9.65 -1.94
C SER A 32 -6.49 8.99 -1.37
N SER A 33 -5.45 9.78 -1.11
CA SER A 33 -4.21 9.31 -0.49
C SER A 33 -4.45 8.74 0.91
N ASN A 34 -5.21 9.44 1.74
CA ASN A 34 -5.52 8.97 3.09
C ASN A 34 -6.40 7.73 3.09
N ILE A 35 -7.32 7.62 2.14
CA ILE A 35 -8.13 6.40 1.97
C ILE A 35 -7.21 5.21 1.67
N GLN A 36 -6.26 5.36 0.75
CA GLN A 36 -5.31 4.30 0.44
C GLN A 36 -4.47 3.91 1.65
N LYS A 37 -4.00 4.88 2.41
CA LYS A 37 -3.22 4.62 3.63
C LYS A 37 -4.03 3.84 4.67
N ILE A 38 -5.29 4.19 4.85
CA ILE A 38 -6.17 3.48 5.79
C ILE A 38 -6.37 2.03 5.34
N LEU A 39 -6.64 1.81 4.06
CA LEU A 39 -6.82 0.47 3.52
C LEU A 39 -5.54 -0.36 3.63
N LEU A 40 -4.38 0.24 3.41
CA LEU A 40 -3.09 -0.43 3.62
C LEU A 40 -2.89 -0.82 5.08
N ALA A 41 -3.11 0.11 6.02
CA ALA A 41 -2.98 -0.19 7.45
C ALA A 41 -3.90 -1.34 7.85
N ARG A 42 -5.13 -1.33 7.36
CA ARG A 42 -6.10 -2.38 7.61
C ARG A 42 -5.63 -3.74 7.09
N SER A 43 -5.00 -3.76 5.91
CA SER A 43 -4.55 -5.01 5.30
C SER A 43 -3.38 -5.65 6.05
N ILE A 44 -2.55 -4.87 6.74
CA ILE A 44 -1.32 -5.36 7.37
C ILE A 44 -1.41 -5.52 8.88
N ILE A 45 -2.43 -4.97 9.53
CA ILE A 45 -2.51 -4.91 10.99
C ILE A 45 -2.46 -6.29 11.65
N HIS A 46 -3.03 -7.31 11.01
CA HIS A 46 -3.05 -8.68 11.52
C HIS A 46 -1.90 -9.54 11.00
N LYS A 47 -0.91 -8.93 10.36
CA LYS A 47 0.29 -9.61 9.83
C LYS A 47 -0.05 -10.84 8.98
N PRO A 48 -0.77 -10.67 7.86
CA PRO A 48 -1.15 -11.79 7.00
C PRO A 48 0.09 -12.43 6.36
N ARG A 49 -0.08 -13.64 5.82
CA ARG A 49 1.00 -14.31 5.07
C ARG A 49 1.08 -13.88 3.62
N ILE A 50 -0.03 -13.44 3.04
CA ILE A 50 -0.12 -13.01 1.65
C ILE A 50 -0.87 -11.70 1.58
N LEU A 51 -0.32 -10.77 0.80
CA LEU A 51 -0.95 -9.50 0.47
C LEU A 51 -1.17 -9.44 -1.04
N PHE A 52 -2.39 -9.15 -1.45
CA PHE A 52 -2.73 -8.90 -2.84
C PHE A 52 -3.13 -7.44 -3.01
N TYR A 53 -2.49 -6.75 -3.93
CA TYR A 53 -2.77 -5.34 -4.17
C TYR A 53 -2.98 -5.05 -5.65
N GLU A 54 -3.95 -4.20 -5.93
CA GLU A 54 -4.03 -3.46 -7.19
C GLU A 54 -3.53 -2.05 -6.86
N ASP A 55 -2.35 -1.72 -7.29
CA ASP A 55 -1.53 -0.58 -6.87
C ASP A 55 -2.11 0.27 -5.73
N PRO A 56 -1.76 -0.02 -4.48
CA PRO A 56 -2.38 0.63 -3.33
C PRO A 56 -1.79 2.01 -3.03
N THR A 57 -0.92 2.53 -3.88
CA THR A 57 -0.19 3.78 -3.65
C THR A 57 -0.31 4.77 -4.80
N ASP A 58 -1.12 4.49 -5.82
CA ASP A 58 -1.17 5.29 -7.04
C ASP A 58 -1.82 6.67 -6.87
N LYS A 59 -2.48 6.94 -5.74
CA LYS A 59 -3.06 8.24 -5.40
C LYS A 59 -2.19 9.08 -4.47
N MET A 60 -0.98 8.64 -4.20
CA MET A 60 -0.03 9.31 -3.31
C MET A 60 1.05 10.03 -4.11
N ASP A 61 1.65 11.06 -3.49
CA ASP A 61 2.85 11.68 -4.04
C ASP A 61 3.99 10.66 -4.08
N ASN A 62 4.89 10.81 -5.05
CA ASN A 62 5.96 9.84 -5.28
C ASN A 62 6.83 9.58 -4.05
N ASP A 63 7.23 10.62 -3.33
CA ASP A 63 8.07 10.44 -2.13
C ASP A 63 7.36 9.63 -1.06
N VAL A 64 6.08 9.92 -0.82
CA VAL A 64 5.27 9.22 0.15
C VAL A 64 5.05 7.77 -0.27
N SER A 65 4.71 7.55 -1.54
CA SER A 65 4.47 6.20 -2.04
C SER A 65 5.74 5.35 -1.97
N ASN A 66 6.89 5.91 -2.32
CA ASN A 66 8.17 5.20 -2.26
C ASN A 66 8.51 4.77 -0.83
N GLU A 67 8.32 5.65 0.14
CA GLU A 67 8.57 5.32 1.55
C GLU A 67 7.63 4.24 2.08
N ILE A 68 6.36 4.28 1.67
CA ILE A 68 5.39 3.25 2.06
C ILE A 68 5.71 1.92 1.39
N ILE A 69 6.10 1.93 0.12
CA ILE A 69 6.54 0.71 -0.57
C ILE A 69 7.76 0.12 0.11
N ASP A 70 8.73 0.95 0.47
CA ASP A 70 9.91 0.49 1.23
C ASP A 70 9.51 -0.18 2.55
N PHE A 71 8.56 0.42 3.28
CA PHE A 71 8.07 -0.15 4.52
C PHE A 71 7.41 -1.51 4.31
N ILE A 72 6.50 -1.61 3.33
CA ILE A 72 5.74 -2.83 3.09
C ILE A 72 6.63 -3.96 2.55
N THR A 73 7.64 -3.62 1.75
CA THR A 73 8.55 -4.60 1.16
C THR A 73 9.78 -4.91 2.02
N ALA A 74 9.89 -4.32 3.21
CA ALA A 74 11.02 -4.55 4.10
C ALA A 74 11.15 -6.03 4.45
N LYS A 75 12.39 -6.51 4.49
CA LYS A 75 12.69 -7.95 4.70
C LYS A 75 12.26 -8.49 6.05
N GLU A 76 12.06 -7.63 7.03
CA GLU A 76 11.59 -8.02 8.36
C GLU A 76 10.16 -8.54 8.37
N HIS A 77 9.36 -8.19 7.36
CA HIS A 77 8.01 -8.70 7.22
C HIS A 77 8.02 -10.08 6.58
N LEU A 78 7.16 -10.97 7.08
CA LEU A 78 7.13 -12.37 6.63
C LEU A 78 6.04 -12.65 5.60
N TRP A 79 5.37 -11.63 5.13
CA TRP A 79 4.33 -11.80 4.11
C TRP A 79 4.90 -11.86 2.69
N THR A 80 4.15 -12.51 1.82
CA THR A 80 4.39 -12.51 0.37
C THR A 80 3.48 -11.46 -0.24
N ILE A 81 4.01 -10.63 -1.11
CA ILE A 81 3.24 -9.57 -1.77
C ILE A 81 3.07 -9.90 -3.25
N ILE A 82 1.82 -9.82 -3.72
CA ILE A 82 1.50 -9.86 -5.14
C ILE A 82 0.82 -8.53 -5.45
N VAL A 83 1.43 -7.73 -6.32
CA VAL A 83 0.93 -6.41 -6.67
C VAL A 83 0.85 -6.24 -8.18
N SER A 84 -0.27 -5.68 -8.65
CA SER A 84 -0.44 -5.24 -10.01
C SER A 84 -0.24 -3.75 -10.07
N SER A 85 0.76 -3.27 -10.82
CA SER A 85 1.09 -1.85 -10.86
C SER A 85 1.86 -1.51 -12.13
N LYS A 86 1.77 -0.25 -12.52
CA LYS A 86 2.62 0.34 -13.57
C LYS A 86 3.77 1.16 -12.99
N ASN A 87 3.82 1.29 -11.65
CA ASN A 87 4.86 2.06 -10.98
C ASN A 87 6.18 1.27 -10.94
N PRO A 88 7.25 1.77 -11.58
CA PRO A 88 8.53 1.05 -11.60
C PRO A 88 9.15 0.84 -10.23
N TYR A 89 8.77 1.61 -9.23
CA TYR A 89 9.31 1.42 -7.87
C TYR A 89 8.91 0.07 -7.27
N TRP A 90 7.67 -0.39 -7.51
CA TRP A 90 7.25 -1.74 -7.14
C TRP A 90 8.11 -2.80 -7.83
N LYS A 91 8.42 -2.57 -9.11
CA LYS A 91 9.32 -3.45 -9.87
C LYS A 91 10.69 -3.58 -9.22
N ASP A 92 11.27 -2.44 -8.84
CA ASP A 92 12.61 -2.40 -8.25
C ASP A 92 12.67 -3.15 -6.91
N LYS A 93 11.57 -3.23 -6.20
CA LYS A 93 11.47 -3.92 -4.91
C LYS A 93 11.07 -5.38 -5.01
N SER A 94 10.70 -5.86 -6.19
CA SER A 94 10.22 -7.22 -6.37
C SER A 94 11.34 -8.18 -6.73
N ASN A 95 11.14 -9.46 -6.42
CA ASN A 95 12.07 -10.52 -6.79
C ASN A 95 11.54 -11.38 -7.95
N ARG A 96 10.37 -11.09 -8.45
CA ARG A 96 9.79 -11.75 -9.62
C ARG A 96 8.85 -10.77 -10.31
N ILE A 97 9.00 -10.65 -11.61
CA ILE A 97 8.18 -9.75 -12.42
C ILE A 97 7.48 -10.57 -13.47
N ILE A 98 6.15 -10.48 -13.49
CA ILE A 98 5.31 -11.13 -14.51
C ILE A 98 4.67 -10.04 -15.33
N THR A 99 4.94 -10.04 -16.63
CA THR A 99 4.33 -9.08 -17.56
C THR A 99 3.16 -9.77 -18.26
N MET A 100 2.01 -9.11 -18.24
CA MET A 100 0.80 -9.62 -18.86
C MET A 100 0.32 -8.71 -19.98
N GLN A 101 -0.22 -9.32 -21.03
CA GLN A 101 -0.79 -8.60 -22.15
C GLN A 101 -1.97 -9.40 -22.68
N ASN A 102 -3.13 -8.73 -22.82
CA ASN A 102 -4.35 -9.35 -23.32
C ASN A 102 -4.74 -10.64 -22.56
N GLY A 103 -4.58 -10.61 -21.23
CA GLY A 103 -4.92 -11.76 -20.39
C GLY A 103 -3.91 -12.90 -20.40
N LYS A 104 -2.76 -12.73 -21.06
CA LYS A 104 -1.72 -13.76 -21.14
C LYS A 104 -0.40 -13.27 -20.57
N ILE A 105 0.36 -14.21 -20.02
CA ILE A 105 1.72 -13.95 -19.56
C ILE A 105 2.64 -13.90 -20.77
N VAL A 106 3.31 -12.76 -20.99
CA VAL A 106 4.27 -12.57 -22.08
C VAL A 106 5.71 -12.60 -21.62
N LEU A 107 5.95 -12.39 -20.33
CA LEU A 107 7.28 -12.46 -19.73
C LEU A 107 7.15 -12.81 -18.25
N ASP A 108 8.01 -13.72 -17.79
CA ASP A 108 8.12 -14.11 -16.39
C ASP A 108 9.60 -14.13 -16.02
N SER A 109 10.03 -13.18 -15.19
CA SER A 109 11.44 -12.96 -14.88
C SER A 109 11.66 -13.01 -13.37
N LYS A 110 12.51 -13.93 -12.93
CA LYS A 110 12.99 -14.00 -11.54
C LYS A 110 14.30 -13.25 -11.42
N ILE A 111 14.43 -12.52 -10.33
CA ILE A 111 15.62 -11.74 -10.04
C ILE A 111 16.44 -12.39 -8.94
#